data_4ebad6d37d42036cbbc16ed0908bf359
#
_entry.id   4ebad6d37d42036cbbc16ed0908bf359
#
_cell.length_a   1.000
_cell.length_b   1.000
_cell.length_c   1.000
_cell.angle_alpha   90.00
_cell.angle_beta   90.00
_cell.angle_gamma   90.00
#
_symmetry.space_group_name_H-M   'P 1'
#
loop_
_entity.id
_entity.type
_entity.pdbx_description
1 polymer ?
#
loop_
_entity_poly.entity_id
_entity_poly.type
_entity_poly.pdbx_seq_one_letter_code
_entity_poly.pdbx_strand_id
1 'polypeptide(L)'
;MKQYDLLPMTQIQVQGSKDTTQKFLWNLRDHQLIESVLIPASQGTKGIRASRLTLCVSTQVGCALGCKFCASGLDGLKRNLSTGEILGQIILARRQAGKRIDNLVFMGMGEPLANLPALLPALDIILSPKGLGIGARHITLSTSGLVPKILELSKYPAQIRLAISLHGGDDDTRRKIMPINDRYSVEELLLACEQFIEERKKMITLEYILIKGINDDLKHCLLYTSDAADETCR
;
A
#
# COMPACT_ATOMS: atom_id res chain seq x y z
N MET A 1 -26.68 3.80 29.73
CA MET A 1 -26.27 3.40 28.37
C MET A 1 -24.81 2.96 28.42
N LYS A 2 -24.50 1.69 28.09
CA LYS A 2 -23.09 1.27 27.93
C LYS A 2 -22.54 2.02 26.71
N GLN A 3 -21.53 2.85 26.94
CA GLN A 3 -20.82 3.56 25.87
C GLN A 3 -19.99 2.50 25.12
N TYR A 4 -20.44 2.12 23.94
CA TYR A 4 -19.65 1.25 23.06
C TYR A 4 -18.55 2.08 22.48
N ASP A 5 -17.31 1.78 22.83
CA ASP A 5 -16.13 2.33 22.19
C ASP A 5 -15.97 1.62 20.83
N LEU A 6 -16.53 2.24 19.79
CA LEU A 6 -16.54 1.71 18.43
C LEU A 6 -15.18 1.82 17.73
N LEU A 7 -14.23 2.55 18.33
CA LEU A 7 -12.93 2.79 17.72
C LEU A 7 -11.88 1.86 18.33
N PRO A 8 -11.18 1.07 17.50
CA PRO A 8 -10.21 0.08 17.97
C PRO A 8 -8.86 0.69 18.37
N MET A 9 -8.69 2.00 18.29
CA MET A 9 -7.43 2.69 18.52
C MET A 9 -7.63 4.15 18.97
N THR A 10 -6.59 4.70 19.58
CA THR A 10 -6.50 6.11 19.97
C THR A 10 -5.31 6.79 19.29
N GLN A 11 -5.44 8.07 18.97
CA GLN A 11 -4.34 8.87 18.44
C GLN A 11 -3.41 9.30 19.58
N ILE A 12 -2.11 9.00 19.45
CA ILE A 12 -1.09 9.46 20.39
C ILE A 12 -0.44 10.75 19.90
N GLN A 13 -0.07 10.79 18.61
CA GLN A 13 0.74 11.88 18.06
C GLN A 13 0.35 12.18 16.61
N VAL A 14 0.48 13.45 16.23
CA VAL A 14 0.47 13.93 14.84
C VAL A 14 1.74 14.71 14.59
N GLN A 15 2.46 14.35 13.54
CA GLN A 15 3.59 15.10 13.01
C GLN A 15 3.21 15.77 11.70
N GLY A 16 3.69 16.99 11.46
CA GLY A 16 3.32 17.79 10.29
C GLY A 16 2.21 18.80 10.57
N SER A 17 1.92 19.67 9.61
CA SER A 17 0.87 20.69 9.70
C SER A 17 -0.34 20.34 8.82
N LYS A 18 -1.47 21.03 9.01
CA LYS A 18 -2.71 20.79 8.24
C LYS A 18 -2.54 21.02 6.74
N ASP A 19 -1.57 21.81 6.34
CA ASP A 19 -1.29 22.16 4.92
C ASP A 19 -0.20 21.31 4.29
N THR A 20 0.43 20.41 5.08
CA THR A 20 1.50 19.52 4.65
C THR A 20 1.14 18.06 4.90
N THR A 21 2.04 17.14 4.52
CA THR A 21 1.90 15.72 4.90
C THR A 21 1.86 15.58 6.42
N GLN A 22 0.86 14.84 6.92
CA GLN A 22 0.69 14.55 8.34
C GLN A 22 0.87 13.06 8.59
N LYS A 23 1.73 12.72 9.55
CA LYS A 23 1.89 11.35 10.03
C LYS A 23 1.16 11.21 11.36
N PHE A 24 0.27 10.24 11.45
CA PHE A 24 -0.46 9.86 12.65
C PHE A 24 0.17 8.65 13.30
N LEU A 25 0.36 8.69 14.60
CA LEU A 25 0.73 7.54 15.43
C LEU A 25 -0.52 7.09 16.21
N TRP A 26 -0.92 5.84 16.01
CA TRP A 26 -2.07 5.22 16.64
C TRP A 26 -1.65 4.20 17.68
N ASN A 27 -2.29 4.21 18.85
CA ASN A 27 -2.18 3.18 19.87
C ASN A 27 -3.37 2.24 19.76
N LEU A 28 -3.10 0.98 19.50
CA LEU A 28 -4.10 -0.07 19.43
C LEU A 28 -4.52 -0.54 20.83
N ARG A 29 -5.59 -1.31 20.97
CA ARG A 29 -6.08 -1.80 22.27
C ARG A 29 -5.08 -2.67 23.03
N ASP A 30 -4.21 -3.36 22.33
CA ASP A 30 -3.11 -4.17 22.86
C ASP A 30 -1.80 -3.39 23.05
N HIS A 31 -1.88 -2.05 23.02
CA HIS A 31 -0.76 -1.13 23.15
C HIS A 31 0.30 -1.22 22.03
N GLN A 32 0.02 -1.94 20.93
CA GLN A 32 0.86 -1.89 19.76
C GLN A 32 0.67 -0.56 19.00
N LEU A 33 1.73 -0.13 18.31
CA LEU A 33 1.73 1.15 17.61
C LEU A 33 1.73 0.92 16.10
N ILE A 34 0.91 1.70 15.40
CA ILE A 34 0.92 1.75 13.93
C ILE A 34 0.88 3.19 13.45
N GLU A 35 1.28 3.40 12.22
CA GLU A 35 1.29 4.71 11.58
C GLU A 35 0.34 4.77 10.39
N SER A 36 -0.19 5.95 10.14
CA SER A 36 -0.87 6.32 8.88
C SER A 36 -0.36 7.68 8.43
N VAL A 37 -0.35 7.92 7.11
CA VAL A 37 0.14 9.18 6.57
C VAL A 37 -0.93 9.82 5.68
N LEU A 38 -1.32 11.04 6.03
CA LEU A 38 -2.23 11.84 5.22
C LEU A 38 -1.42 12.77 4.33
N ILE A 39 -1.62 12.64 3.02
CA ILE A 39 -0.85 13.31 1.99
C ILE A 39 -1.80 14.21 1.19
N PRO A 40 -1.71 15.55 1.33
CA PRO A 40 -2.42 16.46 0.46
C PRO A 40 -1.81 16.44 -0.95
N ALA A 41 -2.64 16.60 -1.98
CA ALA A 41 -2.14 16.74 -3.34
C ALA A 41 -1.22 17.97 -3.42
N SER A 42 -0.10 17.82 -4.15
CA SER A 42 0.80 18.93 -4.45
C SER A 42 0.06 20.05 -5.19
N GLN A 43 0.49 21.30 -5.01
CA GLN A 43 -0.03 22.43 -5.78
C GLN A 43 0.26 22.16 -7.26
N GLY A 44 -0.80 22.07 -8.07
CA GLY A 44 -0.62 21.99 -9.52
C GLY A 44 0.02 23.28 -10.07
N THR A 45 0.68 23.18 -11.22
CA THR A 45 1.39 24.26 -11.93
C THR A 45 0.53 25.48 -12.26
N LYS A 46 -0.78 25.48 -11.98
CA LYS A 46 -1.72 26.58 -12.21
C LYS A 46 -2.32 27.20 -10.94
N GLY A 47 -1.69 26.99 -9.77
CA GLY A 47 -2.17 27.64 -8.52
C GLY A 47 -3.48 27.09 -7.96
N ILE A 48 -4.15 26.17 -8.64
CA ILE A 48 -5.34 25.49 -8.15
C ILE A 48 -4.88 24.34 -7.27
N ARG A 49 -4.97 24.50 -5.94
CA ARG A 49 -4.80 23.39 -5.01
C ARG A 49 -5.80 22.31 -5.40
N ALA A 50 -5.32 21.18 -5.91
CA ALA A 50 -6.13 20.00 -5.95
C ALA A 50 -6.46 19.67 -4.49
N SER A 51 -7.73 19.84 -4.09
CA SER A 51 -8.18 19.63 -2.70
C SER A 51 -8.15 18.15 -2.28
N ARG A 52 -7.53 17.27 -3.08
CA ARG A 52 -7.51 15.82 -2.87
C ARG A 52 -6.60 15.44 -1.72
N LEU A 53 -7.11 14.55 -0.87
CA LEU A 53 -6.38 13.94 0.24
C LEU A 53 -6.19 12.44 -0.04
N THR A 54 -4.96 11.98 0.08
CA THR A 54 -4.61 10.55 0.02
C THR A 54 -4.19 10.09 1.42
N LEU A 55 -4.76 8.99 1.90
CA LEU A 55 -4.34 8.35 3.15
C LEU A 55 -3.55 7.08 2.84
N CYS A 56 -2.34 7.01 3.39
CA CYS A 56 -1.53 5.81 3.46
C CYS A 56 -1.94 5.01 4.70
N VAL A 57 -2.35 3.75 4.51
CA VAL A 57 -2.96 2.89 5.53
C VAL A 57 -2.06 1.70 5.81
N SER A 58 -1.91 1.36 7.09
CA SER A 58 -1.20 0.16 7.55
C SER A 58 -2.13 -1.05 7.59
N THR A 59 -1.57 -2.25 7.39
CA THR A 59 -2.30 -3.53 7.40
C THR A 59 -1.80 -4.52 8.44
N GLN A 60 -0.62 -4.26 9.01
CA GLN A 60 -0.01 -5.11 10.03
C GLN A 60 0.69 -4.26 11.09
N VAL A 61 0.93 -4.84 12.24
CA VAL A 61 1.88 -4.33 13.23
C VAL A 61 3.24 -4.97 12.92
N GLY A 62 4.17 -4.18 12.43
CA GLY A 62 5.43 -4.67 11.86
C GLY A 62 5.25 -5.32 10.48
N CYS A 63 6.27 -6.04 10.01
CA CYS A 63 6.26 -6.74 8.72
C CYS A 63 7.24 -7.91 8.72
N ALA A 64 6.84 -9.05 8.15
CA ALA A 64 7.67 -10.25 8.09
C ALA A 64 8.68 -10.25 6.93
N LEU A 65 8.55 -9.33 5.95
CA LEU A 65 9.30 -9.45 4.69
C LEU A 65 10.75 -8.97 4.76
N GLY A 66 11.09 -8.12 5.75
CA GLY A 66 12.46 -7.73 6.04
C GLY A 66 13.17 -6.95 4.92
N CYS A 67 12.42 -6.18 4.10
CA CYS A 67 12.99 -5.32 3.07
C CYS A 67 14.01 -4.35 3.70
N LYS A 68 15.23 -4.32 3.16
CA LYS A 68 16.38 -3.61 3.78
C LYS A 68 16.23 -2.09 3.86
N PHE A 69 15.39 -1.51 3.03
CA PHE A 69 15.09 -0.07 3.00
C PHE A 69 13.87 0.32 3.84
N CYS A 70 13.17 -0.65 4.47
CA CYS A 70 11.89 -0.41 5.13
C CYS A 70 11.99 -0.58 6.65
N ALA A 71 11.69 0.49 7.38
CA ALA A 71 11.69 0.46 8.85
C ALA A 71 10.60 -0.44 9.45
N SER A 72 9.49 -0.69 8.75
CA SER A 72 8.39 -1.52 9.25
C SER A 72 8.80 -2.99 9.50
N GLY A 73 9.89 -3.45 8.88
CA GLY A 73 10.39 -4.82 9.03
C GLY A 73 11.44 -5.01 10.12
N LEU A 74 11.94 -3.94 10.76
CA LEU A 74 13.07 -4.01 11.69
C LEU A 74 12.80 -4.91 12.89
N ASP A 75 11.58 -4.84 13.46
CA ASP A 75 11.17 -5.64 14.62
C ASP A 75 10.34 -6.88 14.23
N GLY A 76 10.32 -7.22 12.94
CA GLY A 76 9.53 -8.32 12.41
C GLY A 76 8.02 -8.08 12.48
N LEU A 77 7.25 -9.10 12.16
CA LEU A 77 5.79 -9.10 12.26
C LEU A 77 5.36 -9.43 13.69
N LYS A 78 4.51 -8.60 14.26
CA LYS A 78 3.84 -8.89 15.54
C LYS A 78 2.48 -9.57 15.29
N ARG A 79 1.62 -8.92 14.50
CA ARG A 79 0.32 -9.47 14.08
C ARG A 79 -0.29 -8.73 12.90
N ASN A 80 -1.28 -9.33 12.31
CA ASN A 80 -2.17 -8.69 11.35
C ASN A 80 -3.09 -7.67 12.07
N LEU A 81 -3.46 -6.61 11.37
CA LEU A 81 -4.55 -5.74 11.81
C LEU A 81 -5.90 -6.40 11.49
N SER A 82 -6.86 -6.19 12.36
CA SER A 82 -8.25 -6.55 12.11
C SER A 82 -8.90 -5.60 11.09
N THR A 83 -10.00 -6.02 10.48
CA THR A 83 -10.84 -5.17 9.62
C THR A 83 -11.21 -3.86 10.30
N GLY A 84 -11.58 -3.88 11.59
CA GLY A 84 -11.92 -2.70 12.36
C GLY A 84 -10.73 -1.75 12.55
N GLU A 85 -9.51 -2.26 12.75
CA GLU A 85 -8.30 -1.45 12.88
C GLU A 85 -7.89 -0.81 11.55
N ILE A 86 -8.07 -1.51 10.43
CA ILE A 86 -7.86 -0.94 9.09
C ILE A 86 -8.84 0.22 8.85
N LEU A 87 -10.13 0.02 9.10
CA LEU A 87 -11.16 1.05 8.94
C LEU A 87 -11.00 2.20 9.94
N GLY A 88 -10.58 1.89 11.16
CA GLY A 88 -10.34 2.87 12.22
C GLY A 88 -9.35 3.95 11.82
N GLN A 89 -8.26 3.59 11.16
CA GLN A 89 -7.27 4.55 10.63
C GLN A 89 -7.95 5.57 9.69
N ILE A 90 -8.79 5.08 8.78
CA ILE A 90 -9.46 5.94 7.77
C ILE A 90 -10.47 6.87 8.44
N ILE A 91 -11.27 6.34 9.36
CA ILE A 91 -12.31 7.11 10.07
C ILE A 91 -11.68 8.20 10.94
N LEU A 92 -10.64 7.85 11.71
CA LEU A 92 -9.98 8.79 12.60
C LEU A 92 -9.19 9.85 11.83
N ALA A 93 -8.43 9.46 10.79
CA ALA A 93 -7.73 10.41 9.93
C ALA A 93 -8.70 11.38 9.24
N ARG A 94 -9.87 10.90 8.75
CA ARG A 94 -10.93 11.75 8.19
C ARG A 94 -11.48 12.73 9.22
N ARG A 95 -11.72 12.30 10.45
CA ARG A 95 -12.16 13.19 11.55
C ARG A 95 -11.13 14.27 11.84
N GLN A 96 -9.87 13.90 11.93
CA GLN A 96 -8.76 14.82 12.17
C GLN A 96 -8.58 15.85 11.04
N ALA A 97 -8.69 15.39 9.79
CA ALA A 97 -8.58 16.25 8.62
C ALA A 97 -9.77 17.23 8.48
N GLY A 98 -10.95 16.91 9.07
CA GLY A 98 -12.19 17.66 8.87
C GLY A 98 -12.67 17.67 7.42
N LYS A 99 -12.12 16.80 6.55
CA LYS A 99 -12.38 16.71 5.12
C LYS A 99 -12.50 15.26 4.69
N ARG A 100 -13.13 15.02 3.53
CA ARG A 100 -13.17 13.70 2.91
C ARG A 100 -11.77 13.26 2.50
N ILE A 101 -11.46 11.98 2.70
CA ILE A 101 -10.31 11.31 2.10
C ILE A 101 -10.74 10.82 0.72
N ASP A 102 -9.99 11.21 -0.31
CA ASP A 102 -10.33 10.92 -1.71
C ASP A 102 -9.69 9.64 -2.20
N ASN A 103 -8.45 9.37 -1.78
CA ASN A 103 -7.70 8.19 -2.20
C ASN A 103 -7.14 7.45 -0.99
N LEU A 104 -7.02 6.12 -1.14
CA LEU A 104 -6.35 5.24 -0.18
C LEU A 104 -5.20 4.53 -0.87
N VAL A 105 -4.06 4.47 -0.20
CA VAL A 105 -2.93 3.64 -0.60
C VAL A 105 -2.56 2.73 0.57
N PHE A 106 -2.56 1.43 0.35
CA PHE A 106 -2.14 0.46 1.35
C PHE A 106 -0.64 0.22 1.18
N MET A 107 0.12 1.23 1.64
CA MET A 107 1.58 1.35 1.54
C MET A 107 2.19 1.71 2.91
N GLY A 108 1.43 1.55 3.99
CA GLY A 108 1.89 1.75 5.35
C GLY A 108 2.62 0.53 5.89
N MET A 109 2.50 0.28 7.19
CA MET A 109 3.15 -0.86 7.83
C MET A 109 2.51 -2.17 7.41
N GLY A 110 3.37 -3.16 7.08
CA GLY A 110 2.97 -4.52 6.74
C GLY A 110 2.84 -4.80 5.25
N GLU A 111 2.63 -6.08 4.93
CA GLU A 111 2.33 -6.58 3.58
C GLU A 111 0.81 -6.77 3.45
N PRO A 112 0.12 -5.95 2.64
CA PRO A 112 -1.34 -6.03 2.53
C PRO A 112 -1.86 -7.39 2.10
N LEU A 113 -1.18 -8.05 1.15
CA LEU A 113 -1.61 -9.34 0.64
C LEU A 113 -1.41 -10.48 1.65
N ALA A 114 -0.55 -10.30 2.66
CA ALA A 114 -0.43 -11.26 3.76
C ALA A 114 -1.62 -11.17 4.74
N ASN A 115 -2.42 -10.10 4.66
CA ASN A 115 -3.59 -9.88 5.52
C ASN A 115 -4.92 -9.81 4.72
N LEU A 116 -5.04 -10.53 3.61
CA LEU A 116 -6.28 -10.56 2.81
C LEU A 116 -7.54 -10.90 3.63
N PRO A 117 -7.51 -11.81 4.61
CA PRO A 117 -8.70 -12.14 5.42
C PRO A 117 -9.33 -10.94 6.14
N ALA A 118 -8.52 -9.94 6.57
CA ALA A 118 -9.04 -8.73 7.18
C ALA A 118 -9.19 -7.58 6.16
N LEU A 119 -8.34 -7.57 5.13
CA LEU A 119 -8.30 -6.53 4.13
C LEU A 119 -9.52 -6.59 3.18
N LEU A 120 -9.91 -7.76 2.68
CA LEU A 120 -11.03 -7.87 1.75
C LEU A 120 -12.36 -7.40 2.37
N PRO A 121 -12.75 -7.80 3.60
CA PRO A 121 -13.93 -7.23 4.26
C PRO A 121 -13.82 -5.71 4.51
N ALA A 122 -12.60 -5.20 4.78
CA ALA A 122 -12.40 -3.76 4.89
C ALA A 122 -12.66 -3.05 3.57
N LEU A 123 -12.18 -3.60 2.45
CA LEU A 123 -12.41 -3.06 1.11
C LEU A 123 -13.90 -3.06 0.75
N ASP A 124 -14.65 -4.10 1.10
CA ASP A 124 -16.10 -4.15 0.88
C ASP A 124 -16.83 -2.99 1.58
N ILE A 125 -16.44 -2.69 2.82
CA ILE A 125 -17.00 -1.55 3.57
C ILE A 125 -16.54 -0.21 2.99
N ILE A 126 -15.27 -0.10 2.59
CA ILE A 126 -14.70 1.12 1.99
C ILE A 126 -15.42 1.46 0.68
N LEU A 127 -15.67 0.45 -0.15
CA LEU A 127 -16.29 0.59 -1.47
C LEU A 127 -17.80 0.85 -1.37
N SER A 128 -18.45 0.30 -0.35
CA SER A 128 -19.90 0.38 -0.19
C SER A 128 -20.39 1.83 -0.09
N PRO A 129 -21.44 2.22 -0.85
CA PRO A 129 -22.09 3.52 -0.68
C PRO A 129 -22.68 3.72 0.73
N LYS A 130 -23.04 2.64 1.42
CA LYS A 130 -23.51 2.65 2.81
C LYS A 130 -22.35 2.68 3.82
N GLY A 131 -21.12 2.47 3.36
CA GLY A 131 -19.89 2.53 4.14
C GLY A 131 -19.14 3.85 3.94
N LEU A 132 -17.90 3.79 3.46
CA LEU A 132 -17.09 5.00 3.22
C LEU A 132 -17.30 5.62 1.83
N GLY A 133 -17.82 4.87 0.86
CA GLY A 133 -18.14 5.33 -0.49
C GLY A 133 -16.92 5.77 -1.31
N ILE A 134 -15.73 5.18 -1.05
CA ILE A 134 -14.52 5.46 -1.83
C ILE A 134 -14.46 4.49 -2.99
N GLY A 135 -14.52 5.00 -4.22
CA GLY A 135 -14.55 4.16 -5.43
C GLY A 135 -13.26 3.37 -5.65
N ALA A 136 -13.35 2.19 -6.25
CA ALA A 136 -12.24 1.25 -6.44
C ALA A 136 -11.01 1.88 -7.14
N ARG A 137 -11.22 2.75 -8.14
CA ARG A 137 -10.13 3.47 -8.84
C ARG A 137 -9.31 4.42 -7.95
N HIS A 138 -9.81 4.72 -6.77
CA HIS A 138 -9.16 5.57 -5.76
C HIS A 138 -8.44 4.75 -4.68
N ILE A 139 -8.38 3.44 -4.85
CA ILE A 139 -7.72 2.52 -3.91
C ILE A 139 -6.57 1.84 -4.64
N THR A 140 -5.38 1.91 -4.04
CA THR A 140 -4.19 1.20 -4.51
C THR A 140 -3.69 0.27 -3.40
N LEU A 141 -3.53 -1.00 -3.72
CA LEU A 141 -2.80 -1.96 -2.89
C LEU A 141 -1.38 -2.05 -3.42
N SER A 142 -0.37 -1.93 -2.54
CA SER A 142 1.02 -2.21 -2.88
C SER A 142 1.41 -3.55 -2.27
N THR A 143 2.21 -4.33 -2.99
CA THR A 143 2.74 -5.61 -2.50
C THR A 143 4.20 -5.77 -2.85
N SER A 144 4.93 -6.44 -1.98
CA SER A 144 6.30 -6.85 -2.24
C SER A 144 6.42 -8.07 -3.15
N GLY A 145 5.28 -8.63 -3.63
CA GLY A 145 5.28 -9.73 -4.58
C GLY A 145 5.00 -11.10 -3.97
N LEU A 146 3.97 -11.23 -3.15
CA LEU A 146 3.44 -12.53 -2.73
C LEU A 146 2.66 -13.16 -3.90
N VAL A 147 3.35 -13.85 -4.81
CA VAL A 147 2.82 -14.40 -6.07
C VAL A 147 1.47 -15.12 -5.91
N PRO A 148 1.29 -16.11 -5.02
CA PRO A 148 -0.01 -16.77 -4.87
C PRO A 148 -1.13 -15.82 -4.42
N LYS A 149 -0.79 -14.75 -3.69
CA LYS A 149 -1.76 -13.78 -3.19
C LYS A 149 -2.13 -12.72 -4.23
N ILE A 150 -1.25 -12.43 -5.19
CA ILE A 150 -1.58 -11.64 -6.38
C ILE A 150 -2.66 -12.36 -7.19
N LEU A 151 -2.49 -13.67 -7.41
CA LEU A 151 -3.46 -14.51 -8.13
C LEU A 151 -4.78 -14.70 -7.34
N GLU A 152 -4.75 -14.68 -6.01
CA GLU A 152 -5.96 -14.67 -5.19
C GLU A 152 -6.69 -13.32 -5.32
N LEU A 153 -5.95 -12.22 -5.30
CA LEU A 153 -6.52 -10.87 -5.44
C LEU A 153 -7.12 -10.62 -6.82
N SER A 154 -6.60 -11.25 -7.90
CA SER A 154 -7.17 -11.09 -9.24
C SER A 154 -8.64 -11.51 -9.31
N LYS A 155 -9.08 -12.41 -8.43
CA LYS A 155 -10.47 -12.89 -8.33
C LYS A 155 -11.39 -11.95 -7.53
N TYR A 156 -10.84 -10.93 -6.85
CA TYR A 156 -11.66 -9.98 -6.09
C TYR A 156 -12.47 -9.09 -7.06
N PRO A 157 -13.80 -8.94 -6.89
CA PRO A 157 -14.65 -8.36 -7.94
C PRO A 157 -14.39 -6.87 -8.23
N ALA A 158 -13.93 -6.10 -7.24
CA ALA A 158 -13.75 -4.67 -7.41
C ALA A 158 -12.45 -4.32 -8.17
N GLN A 159 -12.50 -3.31 -9.03
CA GLN A 159 -11.41 -2.87 -9.90
C GLN A 159 -10.42 -1.94 -9.17
N ILE A 160 -9.83 -2.40 -8.07
CA ILE A 160 -8.77 -1.69 -7.34
C ILE A 160 -7.47 -1.68 -8.14
N ARG A 161 -6.58 -0.74 -7.85
CA ARG A 161 -5.25 -0.66 -8.46
C ARG A 161 -4.26 -1.52 -7.70
N LEU A 162 -3.35 -2.17 -8.43
CA LEU A 162 -2.24 -2.90 -7.85
C LEU A 162 -0.92 -2.19 -8.18
N ALA A 163 -0.08 -2.04 -7.16
CA ALA A 163 1.30 -1.60 -7.28
C ALA A 163 2.23 -2.72 -6.79
N ILE A 164 3.33 -2.92 -7.49
CA ILE A 164 4.33 -3.94 -7.18
C ILE A 164 5.63 -3.25 -6.78
N SER A 165 6.07 -3.47 -5.55
CA SER A 165 7.39 -3.06 -5.07
C SER A 165 8.45 -3.97 -5.69
N LEU A 166 8.91 -3.63 -6.89
CA LEU A 166 9.85 -4.43 -7.66
C LEU A 166 11.29 -4.18 -7.20
N HIS A 167 11.74 -2.92 -7.23
CA HIS A 167 12.99 -2.38 -6.68
C HIS A 167 14.30 -3.04 -7.15
N GLY A 168 14.24 -4.05 -8.01
CA GLY A 168 15.36 -4.71 -8.64
C GLY A 168 14.98 -5.33 -9.97
N GLY A 169 15.81 -5.18 -11.02
CA GLY A 169 15.55 -5.66 -12.37
C GLY A 169 15.89 -7.13 -12.59
N ASP A 170 16.68 -7.67 -11.69
CA ASP A 170 17.11 -9.06 -11.70
C ASP A 170 17.07 -9.62 -10.27
N ASP A 171 17.11 -10.95 -10.16
CA ASP A 171 17.02 -11.65 -8.88
C ASP A 171 18.15 -11.32 -7.94
N ASP A 172 19.37 -11.13 -8.45
CA ASP A 172 20.55 -10.87 -7.61
C ASP A 172 20.48 -9.49 -6.96
N THR A 173 20.03 -8.49 -7.72
CA THR A 173 19.85 -7.13 -7.22
C THR A 173 18.67 -7.06 -6.27
N ARG A 174 17.54 -7.66 -6.63
CA ARG A 174 16.32 -7.67 -5.82
C ARG A 174 16.52 -8.41 -4.50
N ARG A 175 17.20 -9.53 -4.50
CA ARG A 175 17.53 -10.35 -3.30
C ARG A 175 18.33 -9.56 -2.26
N LYS A 176 19.24 -8.68 -2.69
CA LYS A 176 20.04 -7.85 -1.78
C LYS A 176 19.21 -6.95 -0.90
N ILE A 177 18.05 -6.48 -1.39
CA ILE A 177 17.20 -5.48 -0.72
C ILE A 177 15.82 -6.01 -0.34
N MET A 178 15.34 -7.07 -0.98
CA MET A 178 14.03 -7.68 -0.76
C MET A 178 14.15 -9.21 -0.60
N PRO A 179 14.25 -9.72 0.64
CA PRO A 179 14.41 -11.16 0.89
C PRO A 179 13.28 -12.04 0.34
N ILE A 180 12.10 -11.47 0.06
CA ILE A 180 10.99 -12.20 -0.58
C ILE A 180 11.39 -12.81 -1.93
N ASN A 181 12.42 -12.28 -2.59
CA ASN A 181 12.94 -12.79 -3.84
C ASN A 181 13.51 -14.23 -3.74
N ASP A 182 13.89 -14.67 -2.55
CA ASP A 182 14.30 -16.06 -2.32
C ASP A 182 13.13 -17.05 -2.44
N ARG A 183 11.89 -16.58 -2.36
CA ARG A 183 10.68 -17.38 -2.47
C ARG A 183 10.02 -17.27 -3.85
N TYR A 184 10.11 -16.10 -4.47
CA TYR A 184 9.49 -15.79 -5.76
C TYR A 184 10.47 -14.96 -6.57
N SER A 185 10.96 -15.52 -7.68
CA SER A 185 11.85 -14.84 -8.62
C SER A 185 11.17 -13.64 -9.29
N VAL A 186 11.96 -12.80 -9.90
CA VAL A 186 11.44 -11.67 -10.71
C VAL A 186 10.57 -12.21 -11.85
N GLU A 187 10.97 -13.30 -12.50
CA GLU A 187 10.21 -13.93 -13.58
C GLU A 187 8.85 -14.42 -13.08
N GLU A 188 8.78 -15.18 -11.98
CA GLU A 188 7.52 -15.65 -11.40
C GLU A 188 6.60 -14.49 -11.01
N LEU A 189 7.17 -13.40 -10.49
CA LEU A 189 6.43 -12.20 -10.13
C LEU A 189 5.84 -11.53 -11.38
N LEU A 190 6.61 -11.38 -12.44
CA LEU A 190 6.16 -10.77 -13.68
C LEU A 190 5.07 -11.61 -14.36
N LEU A 191 5.21 -12.93 -14.40
CA LEU A 191 4.17 -13.83 -14.90
C LEU A 191 2.86 -13.70 -14.12
N ALA A 192 2.93 -13.56 -12.79
CA ALA A 192 1.73 -13.31 -11.99
C ALA A 192 1.12 -11.94 -12.24
N CYS A 193 1.94 -10.93 -12.54
CA CYS A 193 1.49 -9.61 -12.93
C CYS A 193 0.77 -9.63 -14.29
N GLU A 194 1.31 -10.33 -15.29
CA GLU A 194 0.68 -10.52 -16.60
C GLU A 194 -0.68 -11.20 -16.46
N GLN A 195 -0.75 -12.29 -15.71
CA GLN A 195 -2.01 -12.97 -15.43
C GLN A 195 -3.01 -12.05 -14.72
N PHE A 196 -2.57 -11.25 -13.75
CA PHE A 196 -3.42 -10.26 -13.09
C PHE A 196 -3.96 -9.23 -14.09
N ILE A 197 -3.11 -8.72 -15.00
CA ILE A 197 -3.49 -7.76 -16.05
C ILE A 197 -4.51 -8.39 -16.99
N GLU A 198 -4.29 -9.63 -17.43
CA GLU A 198 -5.20 -10.36 -18.32
C GLU A 198 -6.58 -10.56 -17.70
N GLU A 199 -6.65 -11.01 -16.43
CA GLU A 199 -7.91 -11.24 -15.72
C GLU A 199 -8.64 -9.93 -15.40
N ARG A 200 -7.91 -8.87 -15.03
CA ARG A 200 -8.49 -7.62 -14.54
C ARG A 200 -8.65 -6.57 -15.64
N LYS A 201 -8.00 -6.72 -16.78
CA LYS A 201 -7.92 -5.69 -17.83
C LYS A 201 -7.49 -4.33 -17.30
N LYS A 202 -6.53 -4.35 -16.36
CA LYS A 202 -6.01 -3.17 -15.64
C LYS A 202 -4.50 -3.22 -15.58
N MET A 203 -3.88 -2.12 -15.96
CA MET A 203 -2.45 -1.91 -15.78
C MET A 203 -2.10 -1.94 -14.28
N ILE A 204 -0.95 -2.49 -13.97
CA ILE A 204 -0.30 -2.41 -12.65
C ILE A 204 0.71 -1.25 -12.65
N THR A 205 1.14 -0.85 -11.46
CA THR A 205 2.23 0.10 -11.28
C THR A 205 3.43 -0.65 -10.74
N LEU A 206 4.59 -0.53 -11.37
CA LEU A 206 5.86 -1.00 -10.81
C LEU A 206 6.49 0.15 -10.02
N GLU A 207 6.86 -0.12 -8.77
CA GLU A 207 7.54 0.82 -7.89
C GLU A 207 9.02 0.47 -7.83
N TYR A 208 9.88 1.48 -7.99
CA TYR A 208 11.32 1.31 -7.99
C TYR A 208 11.99 2.40 -7.16
N ILE A 209 12.62 2.00 -6.05
CA ILE A 209 13.46 2.88 -5.23
C ILE A 209 14.89 2.83 -5.75
N LEU A 210 15.48 3.98 -6.06
CA LEU A 210 16.88 4.07 -6.45
C LEU A 210 17.78 4.12 -5.20
N ILE A 211 18.65 3.13 -5.06
CA ILE A 211 19.61 3.02 -3.95
C ILE A 211 21.02 3.04 -4.53
N LYS A 212 21.76 4.09 -4.17
CA LYS A 212 23.12 4.33 -4.68
C LYS A 212 24.03 3.12 -4.46
N GLY A 213 24.66 2.68 -5.54
CA GLY A 213 25.61 1.56 -5.54
C GLY A 213 24.98 0.19 -5.42
N ILE A 214 23.64 0.07 -5.50
CA ILE A 214 22.93 -1.22 -5.43
C ILE A 214 22.12 -1.46 -6.71
N ASN A 215 21.27 -0.52 -7.09
CA ASN A 215 20.32 -0.68 -8.20
C ASN A 215 20.17 0.58 -9.06
N ASP A 216 21.09 1.53 -8.94
CA ASP A 216 21.12 2.82 -9.67
C ASP A 216 21.99 2.78 -10.93
N ASP A 217 22.48 1.61 -11.33
CA ASP A 217 23.20 1.42 -12.59
C ASP A 217 22.23 1.52 -13.77
N LEU A 218 22.69 2.18 -14.83
CA LEU A 218 21.93 2.36 -16.07
C LEU A 218 21.46 1.03 -16.68
N LYS A 219 22.25 -0.04 -16.54
CA LYS A 219 21.87 -1.40 -16.97
C LYS A 219 20.59 -1.89 -16.30
N HIS A 220 20.44 -1.64 -14.98
CA HIS A 220 19.22 -2.01 -14.26
C HIS A 220 18.02 -1.17 -14.67
N CYS A 221 18.24 0.12 -14.97
CA CYS A 221 17.17 1.00 -15.46
C CYS A 221 16.68 0.58 -16.86
N LEU A 222 17.57 0.11 -17.72
CA LEU A 222 17.24 -0.29 -19.09
C LEU A 222 16.42 -1.60 -19.16
N LEU A 223 16.56 -2.50 -18.19
CA LEU A 223 15.73 -3.71 -18.11
C LEU A 223 14.23 -3.42 -18.01
N TYR A 224 13.87 -2.24 -17.52
CA TYR A 224 12.46 -1.82 -17.44
C TYR A 224 11.99 -0.99 -18.62
N THR A 225 12.90 -0.29 -19.29
CA THR A 225 12.54 0.58 -20.42
C THR A 225 12.43 -0.20 -21.72
N SER A 226 13.10 -1.33 -21.87
CA SER A 226 12.99 -2.18 -23.06
C SER A 226 11.60 -2.83 -23.15
N ASP A 227 11.05 -3.33 -22.04
CA ASP A 227 9.72 -3.94 -22.04
C ASP A 227 8.59 -2.89 -22.12
N ALA A 228 8.83 -1.68 -21.63
CA ALA A 228 7.88 -0.56 -21.73
C ALA A 228 7.83 0.05 -23.16
N ALA A 229 8.86 -0.19 -23.97
CA ALA A 229 8.95 0.28 -25.36
C ALA A 229 8.49 -0.76 -26.39
N ASP A 230 8.27 -2.01 -26.00
CA ASP A 230 7.75 -3.03 -26.90
C ASP A 230 6.25 -2.77 -27.13
N GLU A 231 5.91 -2.43 -28.40
CA GLU A 231 4.56 -2.01 -28.82
C GLU A 231 3.48 -3.10 -28.67
N THR A 232 3.83 -4.26 -28.13
CA THR A 232 2.91 -5.38 -27.87
C THR A 232 2.07 -5.22 -26.61
N CYS A 233 2.34 -4.21 -25.79
CA CYS A 233 1.55 -3.86 -24.59
C CYS A 233 0.49 -2.78 -24.83
N ARG A 234 -0.17 -2.79 -26.02
CA ARG A 234 -1.32 -1.91 -26.31
C ARG A 234 -2.65 -2.59 -25.99
#